data_a20bab525aa6cadd36ec4277489b512d
#
_entry.id   a20bab525aa6cadd36ec4277489b512d
#
_cell.length_a   1.000
_cell.length_b   1.000
_cell.length_c   1.000
_cell.angle_alpha   90.00
_cell.angle_beta   90.00
_cell.angle_gamma   90.00
#
_symmetry.space_group_name_H-M   'P 1'
#
loop_
_entity.id
_entity.type
_entity.pdbx_description
1 polymer ?
#
loop_
_entity_poly.entity_id
_entity_poly.type
_entity_poly.pdbx_seq_one_letter_code
_entity_poly.pdbx_strand_id
1 'polypeptide(L)'
;MPLSPELERLARDCEVTPYKSSGPGGQKKNKTESSVRVRHLPSGIVRIATESRSQARNRETALGRVLEELKRRARKPKPRRPTKPTRSAVERRLSGKRLEAEKKRGRGRSAAAED
;
A
#
# COMPACT_ATOMS: atom_id res chain seq x y z
N MET A 1 25.37 -13.57 7.59
CA MET A 1 24.28 -14.39 8.15
C MET A 1 23.64 -15.22 7.06
N PRO A 2 23.41 -16.49 7.30
CA PRO A 2 22.67 -17.32 6.36
C PRO A 2 21.23 -16.83 6.27
N LEU A 3 20.69 -16.79 5.06
CA LEU A 3 19.29 -16.45 4.83
C LEU A 3 18.40 -17.55 5.41
N SER A 4 17.17 -17.16 5.78
CA SER A 4 16.17 -18.16 6.17
C SER A 4 15.86 -19.08 4.98
N PRO A 5 15.41 -20.34 5.23
CA PRO A 5 15.09 -21.25 4.14
C PRO A 5 14.09 -20.70 3.11
N GLU A 6 13.12 -19.93 3.57
CA GLU A 6 12.14 -19.26 2.68
C GLU A 6 12.80 -18.25 1.76
N LEU A 7 13.71 -17.44 2.31
CA LEU A 7 14.42 -16.41 1.54
C LEU A 7 15.42 -17.05 0.56
N GLU A 8 16.06 -18.14 0.94
CA GLU A 8 16.94 -18.87 0.04
C GLU A 8 16.20 -19.44 -1.17
N ARG A 9 15.03 -20.01 -0.95
CA ARG A 9 14.17 -20.52 -2.03
C ARG A 9 13.73 -19.40 -2.94
N LEU A 10 13.33 -18.27 -2.35
CA LEU A 10 12.90 -17.09 -3.09
C LEU A 10 14.07 -16.50 -3.91
N ALA A 11 15.27 -16.45 -3.34
CA ALA A 11 16.46 -15.92 -3.98
C ALA A 11 16.82 -16.65 -5.28
N ARG A 12 16.51 -17.93 -5.38
CA ARG A 12 16.73 -18.71 -6.61
C ARG A 12 15.92 -18.19 -7.79
N ASP A 13 14.73 -17.66 -7.51
CA ASP A 13 13.82 -17.12 -8.53
C ASP A 13 14.00 -15.60 -8.72
N CYS A 14 14.93 -14.99 -7.99
CA CYS A 14 15.15 -13.56 -8.00
C CYS A 14 16.51 -13.19 -8.61
N GLU A 15 16.53 -12.07 -9.30
CA GLU A 15 17.77 -11.42 -9.74
C GLU A 15 18.15 -10.37 -8.70
N VAL A 16 19.34 -10.52 -8.11
CA VAL A 16 19.86 -9.62 -7.09
C VAL A 16 20.98 -8.77 -7.71
N THR A 17 20.79 -7.46 -7.73
CA THR A 17 21.74 -6.53 -8.30
C THR A 17 22.19 -5.52 -7.23
N PRO A 18 23.47 -5.55 -6.81
CA PRO A 18 23.98 -4.49 -5.95
C PRO A 18 24.23 -3.23 -6.77
N TYR A 19 24.08 -2.08 -6.15
CA TYR A 19 24.31 -0.80 -6.80
C TYR A 19 24.67 0.28 -5.78
N LYS A 20 25.17 1.41 -6.28
CA LYS A 20 25.46 2.59 -5.47
C LYS A 20 24.21 3.45 -5.46
N SER A 21 23.70 3.75 -4.25
CA SER A 21 22.53 4.63 -4.15
C SER A 21 22.94 6.09 -4.41
N SER A 22 22.10 6.83 -5.14
CA SER A 22 22.25 8.25 -5.35
C SER A 22 21.68 9.03 -4.17
N GLY A 23 22.21 10.22 -3.90
CA GLY A 23 21.70 11.11 -2.87
C GLY A 23 22.77 11.53 -1.85
N PRO A 24 22.43 12.45 -0.93
CA PRO A 24 23.37 12.87 0.10
C PRO A 24 23.70 11.71 1.03
N GLY A 25 24.99 11.39 1.14
CA GLY A 25 25.48 10.31 1.99
C GLY A 25 26.96 10.43 2.18
N GLY A 26 27.49 9.77 3.20
CA GLY A 26 28.91 9.78 3.49
C GLY A 26 29.75 9.09 2.42
N GLN A 27 31.07 9.20 2.53
CA GLN A 27 32.05 8.62 1.59
C GLN A 27 31.82 7.12 1.34
N LYS A 28 31.37 6.40 2.36
CA LYS A 28 31.10 4.96 2.27
C LYS A 28 29.96 4.64 1.30
N LYS A 29 28.94 5.48 1.25
CA LYS A 29 27.81 5.34 0.34
C LYS A 29 28.20 5.55 -1.12
N ASN A 30 29.20 6.42 -1.37
CA ASN A 30 29.72 6.72 -2.70
C ASN A 30 30.75 5.71 -3.18
N LYS A 31 31.45 5.01 -2.26
CA LYS A 31 32.52 4.06 -2.60
C LYS A 31 32.07 2.61 -2.66
N THR A 32 31.04 2.24 -1.90
CA THR A 32 30.60 0.85 -1.75
C THR A 32 29.21 0.63 -2.31
N GLU A 33 29.05 -0.42 -3.09
CA GLU A 33 27.73 -0.86 -3.61
C GLU A 33 26.97 -1.62 -2.51
N SER A 34 26.51 -0.90 -1.49
CA SER A 34 25.77 -1.48 -0.37
C SER A 34 24.27 -1.63 -0.64
N SER A 35 23.74 -0.80 -1.52
CA SER A 35 22.32 -0.88 -1.90
C SER A 35 22.05 -2.10 -2.77
N VAL A 36 20.89 -2.72 -2.59
CA VAL A 36 20.52 -3.95 -3.29
C VAL A 36 19.15 -3.81 -3.92
N ARG A 37 19.07 -4.19 -5.19
CA ARG A 37 17.81 -4.29 -5.93
C ARG A 37 17.53 -5.76 -6.18
N VAL A 38 16.33 -6.20 -5.81
CA VAL A 38 15.87 -7.58 -6.02
C VAL A 38 14.68 -7.57 -6.96
N ARG A 39 14.76 -8.35 -8.00
CA ARG A 39 13.67 -8.54 -8.97
C ARG A 39 13.25 -10.00 -8.95
N HIS A 40 12.00 -10.26 -8.63
CA HIS A 40 11.41 -11.59 -8.69
C HIS A 40 10.96 -11.84 -10.13
N LEU A 41 11.64 -12.74 -10.82
CA LEU A 41 11.43 -12.99 -12.26
C LEU A 41 10.02 -13.47 -12.60
N PRO A 42 9.45 -14.45 -11.89
CA PRO A 42 8.10 -14.96 -12.23
C PRO A 42 6.99 -13.93 -12.09
N SER A 43 7.04 -13.07 -11.06
CA SER A 43 5.98 -12.08 -10.79
C SER A 43 6.32 -10.68 -11.28
N GLY A 44 7.60 -10.39 -11.55
CA GLY A 44 8.06 -9.07 -11.94
C GLY A 44 8.15 -8.07 -10.80
N ILE A 45 7.99 -8.50 -9.55
CA ILE A 45 8.09 -7.62 -8.38
C ILE A 45 9.54 -7.15 -8.21
N VAL A 46 9.71 -5.85 -8.04
CA VAL A 46 11.02 -5.23 -7.78
C VAL A 46 10.98 -4.54 -6.43
N ARG A 47 11.97 -4.82 -5.58
CA ARG A 47 12.14 -4.16 -4.29
C ARG A 47 13.59 -3.77 -4.09
N ILE A 48 13.78 -2.68 -3.37
CA ILE A 48 15.09 -2.08 -3.12
C ILE A 48 15.30 -1.99 -1.62
N ALA A 49 16.53 -2.18 -1.17
CA ALA A 49 16.93 -1.94 0.21
C ALA A 49 18.21 -1.15 0.25
N THR A 50 18.21 -0.03 0.96
CA THR A 50 19.33 0.90 1.06
C THR A 50 19.65 1.30 2.50
N GLU A 51 18.86 0.85 3.46
CA GLU A 51 18.88 1.33 4.84
C GLU A 51 20.11 0.91 5.64
N SER A 52 20.73 -0.21 5.27
CA SER A 52 21.89 -0.75 5.99
C SER A 52 23.19 -0.44 5.26
N ARG A 53 24.28 -0.38 6.03
CA ARG A 53 25.64 -0.31 5.49
C ARG A 53 26.09 -1.66 4.92
N SER A 54 25.49 -2.74 5.38
CA SER A 54 25.81 -4.10 4.96
C SER A 54 25.01 -4.49 3.73
N GLN A 55 25.70 -4.88 2.66
CA GLN A 55 25.09 -5.42 1.45
C GLN A 55 24.28 -6.68 1.75
N ALA A 56 24.81 -7.55 2.63
CA ALA A 56 24.13 -8.78 3.02
C ALA A 56 22.79 -8.50 3.72
N ARG A 57 22.75 -7.52 4.63
CA ARG A 57 21.51 -7.12 5.31
C ARG A 57 20.51 -6.49 4.34
N ASN A 58 20.99 -5.68 3.42
CA ASN A 58 20.12 -5.06 2.40
C ASN A 58 19.53 -6.13 1.49
N ARG A 59 20.32 -7.13 1.11
CA ARG A 59 19.85 -8.26 0.33
C ARG A 59 18.73 -9.01 1.06
N GLU A 60 18.92 -9.32 2.34
CA GLU A 60 17.93 -9.99 3.18
C GLU A 60 16.67 -9.14 3.30
N THR A 61 16.80 -7.85 3.56
CA THR A 61 15.67 -6.92 3.66
C THR A 61 14.88 -6.85 2.35
N ALA A 62 15.56 -6.73 1.23
CA ALA A 62 14.92 -6.66 -0.09
C ALA A 62 14.18 -7.96 -0.42
N LEU A 63 14.78 -9.11 -0.15
CA LEU A 63 14.15 -10.41 -0.34
C LEU A 63 12.93 -10.56 0.57
N GLY A 64 13.01 -10.11 1.82
CA GLY A 64 11.88 -10.09 2.75
C GLY A 64 10.72 -9.25 2.24
N ARG A 65 11.00 -8.10 1.66
CA ARG A 65 9.98 -7.22 1.06
C ARG A 65 9.29 -7.85 -0.14
N VAL A 66 10.04 -8.57 -0.97
CA VAL A 66 9.48 -9.35 -2.09
C VAL A 66 8.58 -10.45 -1.57
N LEU A 67 9.01 -11.18 -0.54
CA LEU A 67 8.22 -12.24 0.07
C LEU A 67 6.91 -11.73 0.66
N GLU A 68 6.93 -10.61 1.38
CA GLU A 68 5.73 -9.95 1.91
C GLU A 68 4.76 -9.58 0.80
N GLU A 69 5.26 -9.02 -0.29
CA GLU A 69 4.43 -8.65 -1.44
C GLU A 69 3.79 -9.87 -2.09
N LEU A 70 4.54 -10.96 -2.24
CA LEU A 70 4.01 -12.23 -2.76
C LEU A 70 2.91 -12.78 -1.86
N LYS A 71 3.12 -12.78 -0.53
CA LYS A 71 2.11 -13.22 0.44
C LYS A 71 0.86 -12.35 0.38
N ARG A 72 1.03 -11.03 0.24
CA ARG A 72 -0.08 -10.10 0.11
C ARG A 72 -0.92 -10.38 -1.15
N ARG A 73 -0.27 -10.62 -2.29
CA ARG A 73 -0.94 -10.95 -3.55
C ARG A 73 -1.64 -12.30 -3.51
N ALA A 74 -1.09 -13.26 -2.78
CA ALA A 74 -1.68 -14.59 -2.64
C ALA A 74 -2.86 -14.62 -1.66
N ARG A 75 -2.99 -13.61 -0.80
CA ARG A 75 -4.08 -13.54 0.18
C ARG A 75 -5.42 -13.29 -0.52
N LYS A 76 -6.32 -14.23 -0.36
CA LYS A 76 -7.70 -14.04 -0.85
C LYS A 76 -8.45 -13.12 0.10
N PRO A 77 -9.02 -12.00 -0.40
CA PRO A 77 -9.86 -11.16 0.45
C PRO A 77 -11.11 -11.93 0.85
N LYS A 78 -11.50 -11.78 2.11
CA LYS A 78 -12.72 -12.38 2.62
C LYS A 78 -13.91 -11.77 1.87
N PRO A 79 -14.80 -12.60 1.26
CA PRO A 79 -15.93 -12.05 0.53
C PRO A 79 -16.83 -11.25 1.48
N ARG A 80 -17.14 -10.03 1.09
CA ARG A 80 -18.06 -9.18 1.84
C ARG A 80 -19.50 -9.61 1.54
N ARG A 81 -20.23 -9.95 2.59
CA ARG A 81 -21.67 -10.16 2.46
C ARG A 81 -22.33 -8.79 2.46
N PRO A 82 -23.17 -8.49 1.47
CA PRO A 82 -23.92 -7.23 1.50
C PRO A 82 -24.85 -7.23 2.70
N THR A 83 -24.78 -6.18 3.50
CA THR A 83 -25.66 -5.99 4.65
C THR A 83 -26.73 -4.97 4.29
N LYS A 84 -27.94 -5.24 4.72
CA LYS A 84 -29.02 -4.25 4.60
C LYS A 84 -28.84 -3.18 5.65
N PRO A 85 -29.11 -1.90 5.32
CA PRO A 85 -29.08 -0.85 6.33
C PRO A 85 -30.14 -1.13 7.40
N THR A 86 -29.82 -0.78 8.65
CA THR A 86 -30.75 -0.94 9.75
C THR A 86 -31.96 0.00 9.59
N ARG A 87 -33.08 -0.36 10.19
CA ARG A 87 -34.30 0.46 10.16
C ARG A 87 -34.02 1.88 10.69
N SER A 88 -33.26 1.99 11.78
CA SER A 88 -32.88 3.29 12.34
C SER A 88 -32.01 4.12 11.41
N ALA A 89 -31.11 3.50 10.66
CA ALA A 89 -30.28 4.19 9.66
C ALA A 89 -31.12 4.73 8.50
N VAL A 90 -32.11 3.96 8.03
CA VAL A 90 -33.04 4.39 6.98
C VAL A 90 -33.89 5.56 7.47
N GLU A 91 -34.40 5.49 8.69
CA GLU A 91 -35.17 6.58 9.29
C GLU A 91 -34.37 7.87 9.43
N ARG A 92 -33.12 7.78 9.87
CA ARG A 92 -32.22 8.95 9.95
C ARG A 92 -31.98 9.58 8.58
N ARG A 93 -31.76 8.75 7.57
CA ARG A 93 -31.57 9.22 6.20
C ARG A 93 -32.81 9.94 5.67
N LEU A 94 -33.98 9.36 5.89
CA LEU A 94 -35.26 9.95 5.47
C LEU A 94 -35.57 11.26 6.21
N SER A 95 -35.28 11.30 7.52
CA SER A 95 -35.43 12.52 8.31
C SER A 95 -34.53 13.64 7.80
N GLY A 96 -33.27 13.32 7.50
CA GLY A 96 -32.33 14.29 6.92
C GLY A 96 -32.81 14.83 5.57
N LYS A 97 -33.33 13.96 4.71
CA LYS A 97 -33.89 14.36 3.42
C LYS A 97 -35.10 15.28 3.54
N ARG A 98 -35.98 14.99 4.51
CA ARG A 98 -37.17 15.84 4.79
C ARG A 98 -36.75 17.23 5.24
N LEU A 99 -35.77 17.31 6.15
CA LEU A 99 -35.27 18.60 6.63
C LEU A 99 -34.64 19.44 5.49
N GLU A 100 -33.88 18.81 4.63
CA GLU A 100 -33.30 19.49 3.46
C GLU A 100 -34.37 19.93 2.47
N ALA A 101 -35.40 19.10 2.26
CA ALA A 101 -36.51 19.45 1.38
C ALA A 101 -37.30 20.63 1.92
N GLU A 102 -37.53 20.70 3.23
CA GLU A 102 -38.20 21.83 3.88
C GLU A 102 -37.39 23.13 3.74
N LYS A 103 -36.07 23.06 3.91
CA LYS A 103 -35.17 24.19 3.70
C LYS A 103 -35.25 24.71 2.27
N LYS A 104 -35.24 23.81 1.30
CA LYS A 104 -35.35 24.17 -0.13
C LYS A 104 -36.72 24.80 -0.45
N ARG A 105 -37.80 24.28 0.10
CA ARG A 105 -39.14 24.84 -0.04
C ARG A 105 -39.21 26.27 0.55
N GLY A 106 -38.59 26.42 1.74
CA GLY A 106 -38.50 27.74 2.39
C GLY A 106 -37.79 28.79 1.52
N ARG A 107 -36.70 28.37 0.89
CA ARG A 107 -35.95 29.23 -0.04
C ARG A 107 -36.79 29.61 -1.26
N GLY A 108 -37.52 28.67 -1.81
CA GLY A 108 -38.42 28.90 -2.95
C GLY A 108 -39.56 29.85 -2.60
N ARG A 109 -40.17 29.71 -1.43
CA ARG A 109 -41.21 30.59 -0.93
C ARG A 109 -40.71 32.02 -0.71
N SER A 110 -39.49 32.14 -0.13
CA SER A 110 -38.85 33.39 0.12
C SER A 110 -38.60 34.16 -1.19
N ALA A 111 -38.11 33.45 -2.22
CA ALA A 111 -37.90 34.04 -3.54
C ALA A 111 -39.22 34.46 -4.22
N ALA A 112 -40.29 33.65 -4.07
CA ALA A 112 -41.62 33.95 -4.61
C ALA A 112 -42.27 35.16 -3.90
N ALA A 113 -41.99 35.35 -2.60
CA ALA A 113 -42.53 36.43 -1.82
C ALA A 113 -41.85 37.79 -2.11
N GLU A 114 -40.66 37.81 -2.63
CA GLU A 114 -39.93 39.01 -3.03
C GLU A 114 -40.38 39.56 -4.40
N ASP A 115 -41.03 38.76 -5.19
CA ASP A 115 -41.62 39.15 -6.46
C ASP A 115 -43.00 39.80 -6.26
#